data_98799d4754bfacba2421d9de61bea5ff
#
_entry.id   98799d4754bfacba2421d9de61bea5ff
#
_cell.length_a   1.000
_cell.length_b   1.000
_cell.length_c   1.000
_cell.angle_alpha   90.00
_cell.angle_beta   90.00
_cell.angle_gamma   90.00
#
_symmetry.space_group_name_H-M   'P 1'
#
loop_
_entity.id
_entity.type
_entity.pdbx_description
1 polymer ?
#
loop_
_entity_poly.entity_id
_entity_poly.type
_entity_poly.pdbx_seq_one_letter_code
_entity_poly.pdbx_strand_id
1 'polypeptide(L)'
;MFHQQVYRLTLYDIDVDYNLYGIRVTASSYSNGCNAGYTAFTRQVDLDAIQNPSLTHVFSAGNNGNSNCNYGAGSGWGNITGGHKQGKNVLATANVTGADIIAGSSSRGPAHDGRIKPDIAALGTNVFSCLAPNDYRSITGTSMACPGIAGVMAQLYDAYKQNNNGIDPEGGLMRSLLTNNADDLGNPGPDFKYGYGRVNGLRAAKAIEMGWYIKDSVAQGEVDTVNITVPGGNGVGELRVMLHWTDPQATVNAGRAFKSLTNARPAFTVA
;
A
#
# COMPACT_ATOMS: atom_id res chain seq x y z
N MET A 1 23.68 8.57 -15.03
CA MET A 1 22.90 9.51 -15.86
C MET A 1 21.44 9.06 -15.77
N PHE A 2 20.66 9.64 -14.86
CA PHE A 2 19.26 9.27 -14.70
C PHE A 2 18.45 9.92 -15.82
N HIS A 3 17.92 9.12 -16.73
CA HIS A 3 16.95 9.59 -17.72
C HIS A 3 15.63 9.78 -17.01
N GLN A 4 15.27 11.03 -16.75
CA GLN A 4 13.91 11.39 -16.32
C GLN A 4 13.02 11.33 -17.56
N GLN A 5 12.53 10.15 -17.90
CA GLN A 5 11.40 10.03 -18.80
C GLN A 5 10.15 10.32 -17.99
N VAL A 6 9.53 11.47 -18.22
CA VAL A 6 8.18 11.75 -17.74
C VAL A 6 7.24 10.88 -18.57
N TYR A 7 7.04 9.64 -18.16
CA TYR A 7 5.96 8.86 -18.72
C TYR A 7 4.64 9.49 -18.26
N ARG A 8 3.83 9.93 -19.21
CA ARG A 8 2.38 9.94 -18.99
C ARG A 8 2.05 8.46 -18.73
N LEU A 9 1.89 8.09 -17.48
CA LEU A 9 1.24 6.84 -17.10
C LEU A 9 -0.20 6.93 -17.60
N THR A 10 -0.41 6.55 -18.82
CA THR A 10 -1.66 5.93 -19.20
C THR A 10 -1.59 4.57 -18.52
N LEU A 11 -2.49 4.29 -17.57
CA LEU A 11 -2.63 2.99 -16.91
C LEU A 11 -2.79 1.81 -17.92
N TYR A 12 -2.81 2.11 -19.20
CA TYR A 12 -2.97 1.18 -20.31
C TYR A 12 -1.67 0.48 -20.74
N ASP A 13 -0.51 0.96 -20.26
CA ASP A 13 0.79 0.44 -20.70
C ASP A 13 1.52 -0.37 -19.61
N ILE A 14 0.89 -0.57 -18.44
CA ILE A 14 1.56 -1.22 -17.30
C ILE A 14 1.96 -2.67 -17.60
N ASP A 15 1.19 -3.38 -18.42
CA ASP A 15 1.52 -4.75 -18.83
C ASP A 15 2.77 -4.79 -19.70
N VAL A 16 2.97 -3.77 -20.57
CA VAL A 16 4.18 -3.60 -21.36
C VAL A 16 5.36 -3.28 -20.45
N ASP A 17 5.20 -2.36 -19.53
CA ASP A 17 6.24 -1.97 -18.57
C ASP A 17 6.65 -3.16 -17.68
N TYR A 18 5.69 -3.92 -17.21
CA TYR A 18 5.91 -5.11 -16.40
C TYR A 18 6.65 -6.22 -17.16
N ASN A 19 6.21 -6.54 -18.38
CA ASN A 19 6.72 -7.66 -19.15
C ASN A 19 8.01 -7.31 -19.91
N LEU A 20 8.11 -6.11 -20.49
CA LEU A 20 9.24 -5.73 -21.33
C LEU A 20 10.38 -5.08 -20.53
N TYR A 21 10.05 -4.24 -19.54
CA TYR A 21 11.05 -3.50 -18.76
C TYR A 21 11.25 -4.03 -17.34
N GLY A 22 10.51 -5.05 -16.94
CA GLY A 22 10.64 -5.67 -15.62
C GLY A 22 10.21 -4.77 -14.47
N ILE A 23 9.30 -3.81 -14.71
CA ILE A 23 8.78 -2.95 -13.66
C ILE A 23 7.99 -3.78 -12.64
N ARG A 24 8.30 -3.63 -11.35
CA ARG A 24 7.64 -4.32 -10.24
C ARG A 24 7.02 -3.37 -9.23
N VAL A 25 7.52 -2.14 -9.16
CA VAL A 25 7.02 -1.13 -8.23
C VAL A 25 6.78 0.17 -8.99
N THR A 26 5.59 0.75 -8.83
CA THR A 26 5.28 2.08 -9.35
C THR A 26 5.05 3.06 -8.20
N ALA A 27 5.43 4.32 -8.39
CA ALA A 27 5.19 5.40 -7.44
C ALA A 27 4.40 6.53 -8.11
N SER A 28 3.25 6.88 -7.57
CA SER A 28 2.35 7.86 -8.16
C SER A 28 1.91 8.90 -7.14
N SER A 29 2.47 10.10 -7.29
CA SER A 29 2.25 11.23 -6.37
C SER A 29 1.28 12.27 -6.95
N TYR A 30 0.16 11.84 -7.53
CA TYR A 30 -0.86 12.72 -8.08
C TYR A 30 -2.25 12.41 -7.51
N SER A 31 -3.21 13.30 -7.77
CA SER A 31 -4.59 13.16 -7.31
C SER A 31 -5.57 13.41 -8.47
N ASN A 32 -6.69 12.71 -8.45
CA ASN A 32 -7.83 12.90 -9.33
C ASN A 32 -9.12 13.16 -8.53
N GLY A 33 -9.02 14.01 -7.53
CA GLY A 33 -10.11 14.41 -6.66
C GLY A 33 -10.16 13.66 -5.33
N CYS A 34 -11.14 14.02 -4.51
CA CYS A 34 -11.33 13.42 -3.18
C CYS A 34 -12.76 12.90 -2.93
N ASN A 35 -13.65 13.05 -3.88
CA ASN A 35 -15.02 12.52 -3.81
C ASN A 35 -15.33 11.73 -5.09
N ALA A 36 -14.80 10.53 -5.15
CA ALA A 36 -15.13 9.60 -6.22
C ALA A 36 -15.02 8.20 -5.63
N GLY A 37 -16.02 7.39 -5.77
CA GLY A 37 -16.00 6.01 -5.29
C GLY A 37 -15.01 5.13 -6.03
N TYR A 38 -15.37 3.89 -6.20
CA TYR A 38 -14.58 2.92 -6.96
C TYR A 38 -14.72 3.20 -8.47
N THR A 39 -13.80 3.98 -9.01
CA THR A 39 -13.81 4.46 -10.41
C THR A 39 -13.22 3.43 -11.39
N ALA A 40 -13.27 3.74 -12.69
CA ALA A 40 -12.57 2.94 -13.70
C ALA A 40 -11.06 2.86 -13.44
N PHE A 41 -10.43 3.93 -12.95
CA PHE A 41 -9.02 3.91 -12.55
C PHE A 41 -8.76 3.01 -11.34
N THR A 42 -9.67 3.01 -10.37
CA THR A 42 -9.57 2.12 -9.20
C THR A 42 -9.68 0.65 -9.62
N ARG A 43 -10.63 0.38 -10.53
CA ARG A 43 -10.80 -0.96 -11.10
C ARG A 43 -9.57 -1.41 -11.88
N GLN A 44 -8.95 -0.51 -12.63
CA GLN A 44 -7.77 -0.83 -13.44
C GLN A 44 -6.59 -1.23 -12.55
N VAL A 45 -6.24 -0.47 -11.52
CA VAL A 45 -5.10 -0.82 -10.65
C VAL A 45 -5.32 -2.11 -9.86
N ASP A 46 -6.56 -2.46 -9.54
CA ASP A 46 -6.85 -3.77 -8.95
C ASP A 46 -6.72 -4.90 -9.99
N LEU A 47 -7.09 -4.65 -11.25
CA LEU A 47 -6.90 -5.59 -12.35
C LEU A 47 -5.41 -5.80 -12.65
N ASP A 48 -4.63 -4.72 -12.69
CA ASP A 48 -3.18 -4.75 -12.92
C ASP A 48 -2.48 -5.65 -11.89
N ALA A 49 -2.88 -5.58 -10.63
CA ALA A 49 -2.33 -6.42 -9.57
C ALA A 49 -2.70 -7.92 -9.71
N ILE A 50 -3.82 -8.23 -10.38
CA ILE A 50 -4.21 -9.61 -10.70
C ILE A 50 -3.44 -10.13 -11.91
N GLN A 51 -3.33 -9.30 -12.96
CA GLN A 51 -2.68 -9.70 -14.22
C GLN A 51 -1.16 -9.75 -14.10
N ASN A 52 -0.61 -8.92 -13.20
CA ASN A 52 0.82 -8.79 -12.93
C ASN A 52 1.13 -9.12 -11.45
N PRO A 53 1.20 -10.39 -11.07
CA PRO A 53 1.23 -10.81 -9.66
C PRO A 53 2.36 -10.22 -8.81
N SER A 54 3.50 -9.88 -9.44
CA SER A 54 4.64 -9.26 -8.77
C SER A 54 4.61 -7.72 -8.79
N LEU A 55 3.50 -7.10 -9.21
CA LEU A 55 3.37 -5.66 -9.29
C LEU A 55 2.84 -5.08 -7.97
N THR A 56 3.45 -3.99 -7.52
CA THR A 56 2.95 -3.19 -6.41
C THR A 56 2.82 -1.72 -6.82
N HIS A 57 1.61 -1.20 -6.76
CA HIS A 57 1.33 0.22 -6.92
C HIS A 57 1.39 0.95 -5.59
N VAL A 58 2.17 2.04 -5.53
CA VAL A 58 2.25 2.95 -4.38
C VAL A 58 1.71 4.31 -4.79
N PHE A 59 0.72 4.81 -4.06
CA PHE A 59 0.08 6.10 -4.31
C PHE A 59 0.19 7.02 -3.10
N SER A 60 0.25 8.32 -3.35
CA SER A 60 0.02 9.30 -2.29
C SER A 60 -1.46 9.27 -1.85
N ALA A 61 -1.75 9.30 -0.56
CA ALA A 61 -3.13 9.29 -0.05
C ALA A 61 -3.91 10.55 -0.42
N GLY A 62 -3.22 11.66 -0.64
CA GLY A 62 -3.78 12.97 -0.95
C GLY A 62 -3.58 13.98 0.17
N ASN A 63 -3.80 15.26 -0.15
CA ASN A 63 -3.55 16.38 0.76
C ASN A 63 -4.84 17.13 1.12
N ASN A 64 -5.94 16.41 1.28
CA ASN A 64 -7.27 16.94 1.57
C ASN A 64 -7.68 16.72 3.03
N GLY A 65 -6.73 16.49 3.96
CA GLY A 65 -7.00 16.13 5.35
C GLY A 65 -7.86 17.14 6.13
N ASN A 66 -7.90 18.40 5.69
CA ASN A 66 -8.74 19.44 6.27
C ASN A 66 -10.05 19.68 5.49
N SER A 67 -10.28 18.95 4.40
CA SER A 67 -11.42 19.17 3.51
C SER A 67 -12.59 18.27 3.85
N ASN A 68 -13.80 18.79 3.63
CA ASN A 68 -14.99 17.97 3.49
C ASN A 68 -15.17 17.64 2.00
N CYS A 69 -15.00 16.38 1.63
CA CYS A 69 -15.17 15.92 0.26
C CYS A 69 -16.61 15.46 -0.05
N ASN A 70 -17.55 15.78 0.82
CA ASN A 70 -18.97 15.43 0.71
C ASN A 70 -19.24 13.92 0.58
N TYR A 71 -18.41 13.13 1.22
CA TYR A 71 -18.51 11.67 1.21
C TYR A 71 -19.43 11.13 2.32
N GLY A 72 -19.81 11.96 3.29
CA GLY A 72 -20.63 11.56 4.43
C GLY A 72 -19.84 11.16 5.68
N ALA A 73 -18.52 11.11 5.62
CA ALA A 73 -17.67 10.80 6.76
C ALA A 73 -17.36 12.03 7.67
N GLY A 74 -17.86 13.19 7.32
CA GLY A 74 -17.60 14.45 8.01
C GLY A 74 -16.38 15.21 7.50
N SER A 75 -16.18 16.41 8.05
CA SER A 75 -15.03 17.25 7.71
C SER A 75 -13.74 16.61 8.22
N GLY A 76 -12.72 16.54 7.36
CA GLY A 76 -11.43 15.97 7.70
C GLY A 76 -11.35 14.44 7.61
N TRP A 77 -12.41 13.76 7.18
CA TRP A 77 -12.49 12.32 7.04
C TRP A 77 -13.05 11.89 5.67
N GLY A 78 -12.79 10.65 5.28
CA GLY A 78 -13.27 10.10 4.02
C GLY A 78 -12.74 10.84 2.79
N ASN A 79 -11.56 11.46 2.86
CA ASN A 79 -10.99 12.29 1.80
C ASN A 79 -9.84 11.62 1.04
N ILE A 80 -9.71 10.29 1.16
CA ILE A 80 -8.94 9.41 0.27
C ILE A 80 -9.87 8.80 -0.80
N THR A 81 -10.87 9.49 -1.28
CA THR A 81 -11.92 8.89 -2.10
C THR A 81 -11.74 9.13 -3.60
N GLY A 82 -10.59 9.60 -4.03
CA GLY A 82 -10.31 9.90 -5.43
C GLY A 82 -9.53 8.79 -6.13
N GLY A 83 -10.17 8.11 -7.09
CA GLY A 83 -9.50 7.27 -8.08
C GLY A 83 -8.69 6.09 -7.53
N HIS A 84 -7.54 5.83 -8.16
CA HIS A 84 -6.70 4.64 -7.99
C HIS A 84 -6.23 4.38 -6.56
N LYS A 85 -6.02 5.40 -5.72
CA LYS A 85 -5.63 5.26 -4.32
C LYS A 85 -6.65 4.54 -3.43
N GLN A 86 -7.88 4.34 -3.92
CA GLN A 86 -8.91 3.51 -3.31
C GLN A 86 -8.85 2.04 -3.71
N GLY A 87 -7.93 1.66 -4.61
CA GLY A 87 -7.74 0.28 -5.00
C GLY A 87 -7.55 -0.62 -3.77
N LYS A 88 -8.03 -1.85 -3.89
CA LYS A 88 -7.92 -2.87 -2.83
C LYS A 88 -6.50 -3.42 -2.73
N ASN A 89 -5.83 -3.50 -3.89
CA ASN A 89 -4.52 -4.12 -4.04
C ASN A 89 -3.37 -3.11 -4.16
N VAL A 90 -3.57 -1.86 -3.72
CA VAL A 90 -2.57 -0.79 -3.80
C VAL A 90 -2.22 -0.26 -2.42
N LEU A 91 -1.07 0.39 -2.29
CA LEU A 91 -0.67 1.11 -1.09
C LEU A 91 -0.96 2.60 -1.25
N ALA A 92 -1.84 3.15 -0.41
CA ALA A 92 -2.04 4.58 -0.26
C ALA A 92 -1.24 5.08 0.95
N THR A 93 -0.35 6.05 0.73
CA THR A 93 0.64 6.50 1.71
C THR A 93 0.21 7.79 2.37
N ALA A 94 0.09 7.79 3.70
CA ALA A 94 -0.10 8.98 4.53
C ALA A 94 1.22 9.71 4.77
N ASN A 95 1.11 11.01 5.08
CA ASN A 95 2.24 11.86 5.44
C ASN A 95 2.32 12.05 6.96
N VAL A 96 3.45 11.67 7.55
CA VAL A 96 3.80 12.01 8.93
C VAL A 96 4.98 12.97 9.00
N THR A 97 5.09 13.68 10.13
CA THR A 97 6.24 14.52 10.47
C THR A 97 7.41 13.65 10.97
N GLY A 98 8.58 14.27 11.17
CA GLY A 98 9.72 13.59 11.79
C GLY A 98 9.50 13.18 13.27
N ALA A 99 8.42 13.63 13.89
CA ALA A 99 7.98 13.22 15.23
C ALA A 99 6.82 12.20 15.18
N ASP A 100 6.59 11.55 14.06
CA ASP A 100 5.54 10.55 13.85
C ASP A 100 4.09 11.06 14.01
N ILE A 101 3.89 12.36 13.90
CA ILE A 101 2.57 12.98 13.97
C ILE A 101 1.98 13.10 12.56
N ILE A 102 0.72 12.70 12.37
CA ILE A 102 0.05 12.85 11.09
C ILE A 102 0.02 14.34 10.67
N ALA A 103 0.47 14.65 9.46
CA ALA A 103 0.38 15.98 8.91
C ALA A 103 -1.10 16.38 8.76
N GLY A 104 -1.47 17.59 9.17
CA GLY A 104 -2.85 18.06 9.13
C GLY A 104 -3.48 17.98 7.73
N SER A 105 -2.68 18.20 6.70
CA SER A 105 -3.11 18.08 5.29
C SER A 105 -3.22 16.65 4.77
N SER A 106 -2.63 15.66 5.44
CA SER A 106 -2.70 14.27 4.98
C SER A 106 -4.14 13.78 4.91
N SER A 107 -4.56 13.27 3.77
CA SER A 107 -5.90 12.70 3.60
C SER A 107 -6.11 11.49 4.50
N ARG A 108 -7.34 11.32 4.98
CA ARG A 108 -7.74 10.29 5.95
C ARG A 108 -8.89 9.47 5.41
N GLY A 109 -8.95 8.23 5.84
CA GLY A 109 -10.06 7.34 5.55
C GLY A 109 -11.38 7.68 6.24
N PRO A 110 -12.35 6.81 6.17
CA PRO A 110 -12.34 5.55 5.42
C PRO A 110 -12.31 5.74 3.90
N ALA A 111 -12.05 4.67 3.16
CA ALA A 111 -12.39 4.59 1.74
C ALA A 111 -13.91 4.64 1.55
N HIS A 112 -14.39 4.83 0.30
CA HIS A 112 -15.81 4.99 0.00
C HIS A 112 -16.68 3.82 0.50
N ASP A 113 -16.12 2.63 0.56
CA ASP A 113 -16.78 1.40 1.01
C ASP A 113 -16.51 1.03 2.49
N GLY A 114 -15.86 1.92 3.23
CA GLY A 114 -15.56 1.74 4.65
C GLY A 114 -14.22 1.05 4.95
N ARG A 115 -13.47 0.62 3.91
CA ARG A 115 -12.15 0.01 4.13
C ARG A 115 -11.17 0.97 4.78
N ILE A 116 -10.21 0.40 5.52
CA ILE A 116 -9.07 1.16 6.05
C ILE A 116 -8.24 1.69 4.88
N LYS A 117 -8.07 2.98 4.86
CA LYS A 117 -7.15 3.77 4.08
C LYS A 117 -6.76 4.98 4.94
N PRO A 118 -5.52 5.50 4.83
CA PRO A 118 -4.41 5.00 4.02
C PRO A 118 -3.99 3.58 4.45
N ASP A 119 -3.07 2.95 3.71
CA ASP A 119 -2.55 1.63 4.09
C ASP A 119 -1.33 1.77 5.01
N ILE A 120 -0.49 2.77 4.78
CA ILE A 120 0.80 2.95 5.46
C ILE A 120 1.14 4.43 5.57
N ALA A 121 1.96 4.80 6.55
CA ALA A 121 2.47 6.15 6.72
C ALA A 121 4.00 6.22 6.52
N ALA A 122 4.48 7.33 5.99
CA ALA A 122 5.91 7.64 5.90
C ALA A 122 6.17 9.12 6.09
N LEU A 123 7.42 9.48 6.36
CA LEU A 123 7.87 10.86 6.42
C LEU A 123 7.60 11.56 5.08
N GLY A 124 6.78 12.60 5.11
CA GLY A 124 6.48 13.44 3.95
C GLY A 124 6.47 14.93 4.28
N THR A 125 6.85 15.29 5.51
CA THR A 125 6.90 16.68 5.98
C THR A 125 8.35 17.17 6.00
N ASN A 126 8.59 18.33 5.36
CA ASN A 126 9.92 18.95 5.25
C ASN A 126 10.98 18.02 4.62
N VAL A 127 10.60 17.26 3.63
CA VAL A 127 11.52 16.39 2.89
C VAL A 127 12.34 17.23 1.92
N PHE A 128 13.64 17.25 2.11
CA PHE A 128 14.58 17.93 1.20
C PHE A 128 14.82 17.06 -0.03
N SER A 129 14.52 17.58 -1.20
CA SER A 129 14.65 16.85 -2.47
C SER A 129 14.86 17.81 -3.64
N CYS A 130 15.17 17.23 -4.81
CA CYS A 130 15.34 17.97 -6.05
C CYS A 130 14.00 18.54 -6.54
N LEU A 131 14.07 19.70 -7.14
CA LEU A 131 12.96 20.39 -7.78
C LEU A 131 13.38 20.95 -9.15
N ALA A 132 12.47 20.96 -10.10
CA ALA A 132 12.73 21.60 -11.39
C ALA A 132 12.73 23.15 -11.28
N PRO A 133 13.54 23.87 -12.07
CA PRO A 133 14.72 23.40 -12.82
C PRO A 133 15.98 23.47 -11.97
N ASN A 134 16.63 22.33 -11.70
CA ASN A 134 17.93 22.23 -11.00
C ASN A 134 17.98 22.91 -9.61
N ASP A 135 16.90 22.82 -8.85
CA ASP A 135 16.77 23.38 -7.50
C ASP A 135 16.61 22.26 -6.47
N TYR A 136 16.89 22.60 -5.19
CA TYR A 136 16.69 21.71 -4.04
C TYR A 136 16.03 22.48 -2.92
N ARG A 137 14.95 21.95 -2.40
CA ARG A 137 14.26 22.54 -1.24
C ARG A 137 13.47 21.51 -0.45
N SER A 138 13.07 21.91 0.74
CA SER A 138 12.15 21.11 1.57
C SER A 138 10.72 21.31 1.11
N ILE A 139 10.03 20.19 0.87
CA ILE A 139 8.63 20.15 0.43
C ILE A 139 7.85 19.23 1.38
N THR A 140 6.57 19.52 1.54
CA THR A 140 5.67 18.76 2.41
C THR A 140 4.47 18.25 1.62
N GLY A 141 4.13 16.98 1.78
CA GLY A 141 2.95 16.36 1.22
C GLY A 141 3.02 14.84 1.22
N THR A 142 1.88 14.19 1.04
CA THR A 142 1.82 12.74 0.80
C THR A 142 2.59 12.34 -0.47
N SER A 143 2.82 13.30 -1.37
CA SER A 143 3.67 13.13 -2.56
C SER A 143 5.15 12.89 -2.24
N MET A 144 5.62 13.30 -1.07
CA MET A 144 6.99 13.08 -0.58
C MET A 144 7.07 11.76 0.21
N ALA A 145 6.01 11.39 0.90
CA ALA A 145 5.90 10.12 1.62
C ALA A 145 5.82 8.91 0.65
N CYS A 146 5.07 9.04 -0.42
CA CYS A 146 4.84 7.98 -1.40
C CYS A 146 6.12 7.40 -2.01
N PRO A 147 7.07 8.19 -2.57
CA PRO A 147 8.31 7.64 -3.10
C PRO A 147 9.20 7.02 -2.01
N GLY A 148 9.09 7.45 -0.75
CA GLY A 148 9.74 6.79 0.37
C GLY A 148 9.28 5.35 0.56
N ILE A 149 7.97 5.10 0.49
CA ILE A 149 7.40 3.75 0.52
C ILE A 149 7.82 2.94 -0.72
N ALA A 150 7.80 3.55 -1.91
CA ALA A 150 8.23 2.85 -3.13
C ALA A 150 9.71 2.45 -3.06
N GLY A 151 10.57 3.30 -2.49
CA GLY A 151 11.98 2.99 -2.28
C GLY A 151 12.18 1.83 -1.29
N VAL A 152 11.48 1.82 -0.17
CA VAL A 152 11.50 0.68 0.77
C VAL A 152 10.98 -0.58 0.08
N MET A 153 9.89 -0.48 -0.68
CA MET A 153 9.35 -1.61 -1.42
C MET A 153 10.37 -2.20 -2.40
N ALA A 154 11.08 -1.36 -3.15
CA ALA A 154 12.14 -1.82 -4.07
C ALA A 154 13.26 -2.58 -3.32
N GLN A 155 13.65 -2.10 -2.14
CA GLN A 155 14.63 -2.81 -1.29
C GLN A 155 14.11 -4.15 -0.78
N LEU A 156 12.81 -4.25 -0.43
CA LEU A 156 12.20 -5.52 -0.01
C LEU A 156 12.12 -6.52 -1.16
N TYR A 157 11.84 -6.06 -2.39
CA TYR A 157 11.88 -6.91 -3.58
C TYR A 157 13.28 -7.48 -3.81
N ASP A 158 14.31 -6.65 -3.68
CA ASP A 158 15.71 -7.09 -3.82
C ASP A 158 16.08 -8.09 -2.71
N ALA A 159 15.75 -7.80 -1.45
CA ALA A 159 15.96 -8.70 -0.34
C ALA A 159 15.26 -10.06 -0.54
N TYR A 160 14.02 -10.05 -1.02
CA TYR A 160 13.30 -11.28 -1.32
C TYR A 160 13.99 -12.10 -2.42
N LYS A 161 14.39 -11.45 -3.51
CA LYS A 161 15.09 -12.11 -4.62
C LYS A 161 16.40 -12.74 -4.18
N GLN A 162 17.17 -12.06 -3.34
CA GLN A 162 18.42 -12.59 -2.80
C GLN A 162 18.19 -13.85 -1.96
N ASN A 163 17.10 -13.93 -1.24
CA ASN A 163 16.75 -15.08 -0.40
C ASN A 163 15.95 -16.18 -1.14
N ASN A 164 15.48 -15.93 -2.36
CA ASN A 164 14.61 -16.82 -3.12
C ASN A 164 15.11 -17.06 -4.55
N ASN A 165 16.42 -17.28 -4.74
CA ASN A 165 17.06 -17.66 -6.01
C ASN A 165 16.71 -16.73 -7.20
N GLY A 166 16.57 -15.43 -6.96
CA GLY A 166 16.27 -14.44 -7.98
C GLY A 166 14.80 -14.38 -8.42
N ILE A 167 13.90 -15.14 -7.78
CA ILE A 167 12.47 -15.14 -8.10
C ILE A 167 11.83 -13.84 -7.59
N ASP A 168 11.03 -13.20 -8.43
CA ASP A 168 10.24 -12.04 -8.03
C ASP A 168 9.17 -12.41 -7.00
N PRO A 169 8.98 -11.63 -5.94
CA PRO A 169 7.90 -11.86 -4.98
C PRO A 169 6.53 -11.52 -5.56
N GLU A 170 5.48 -12.06 -4.97
CA GLU A 170 4.14 -11.55 -5.20
C GLU A 170 3.94 -10.20 -4.52
N GLY A 171 3.32 -9.25 -5.22
CA GLY A 171 3.02 -7.92 -4.68
C GLY A 171 2.11 -7.97 -3.44
N GLY A 172 1.23 -8.97 -3.36
CA GLY A 172 0.41 -9.24 -2.17
C GLY A 172 1.25 -9.57 -0.94
N LEU A 173 2.24 -10.46 -1.09
CA LEU A 173 3.19 -10.79 -0.04
C LEU A 173 3.98 -9.56 0.41
N MET A 174 4.49 -8.77 -0.54
CA MET A 174 5.27 -7.57 -0.20
C MET A 174 4.43 -6.52 0.54
N ARG A 175 3.18 -6.33 0.13
CA ARG A 175 2.25 -5.44 0.85
C ARG A 175 1.98 -5.93 2.27
N SER A 176 1.71 -7.22 2.46
CA SER A 176 1.46 -7.78 3.79
C SER A 176 2.69 -7.67 4.71
N LEU A 177 3.87 -8.01 4.20
CA LEU A 177 5.11 -7.87 4.97
C LEU A 177 5.38 -6.43 5.39
N LEU A 178 5.17 -5.47 4.47
CA LEU A 178 5.37 -4.05 4.78
C LEU A 178 4.38 -3.57 5.84
N THR A 179 3.10 -3.89 5.71
CA THR A 179 2.05 -3.39 6.62
C THR A 179 2.05 -4.11 7.96
N ASN A 180 2.26 -5.43 8.01
CA ASN A 180 2.33 -6.19 9.25
C ASN A 180 3.52 -5.78 10.14
N ASN A 181 4.61 -5.34 9.52
CA ASN A 181 5.84 -4.92 10.21
C ASN A 181 5.94 -3.42 10.46
N ALA A 182 4.89 -2.64 10.19
CA ALA A 182 4.86 -1.22 10.47
C ALA A 182 4.91 -0.92 11.99
N ASP A 183 5.43 0.26 12.33
CA ASP A 183 5.34 0.78 13.69
C ASP A 183 3.95 1.37 13.89
N ASP A 184 3.17 0.77 14.77
CA ASP A 184 1.80 1.20 15.05
C ASP A 184 1.78 2.62 15.60
N LEU A 185 0.93 3.48 15.06
CA LEU A 185 0.80 4.88 15.43
C LEU A 185 -0.68 5.25 15.61
N GLY A 186 -0.94 6.11 16.56
CA GLY A 186 -2.29 6.59 16.83
C GLY A 186 -3.07 5.67 17.75
N ASN A 187 -4.18 5.15 17.30
CA ASN A 187 -4.94 4.16 18.05
C ASN A 187 -4.30 2.78 17.89
N PRO A 188 -4.34 1.92 18.91
CA PRO A 188 -3.83 0.55 18.77
C PRO A 188 -4.47 -0.19 17.59
N GLY A 189 -3.62 -0.75 16.71
CA GLY A 189 -4.03 -1.40 15.48
C GLY A 189 -4.32 -0.44 14.32
N PRO A 190 -4.75 -0.96 13.16
CA PRO A 190 -4.95 -0.14 11.96
C PRO A 190 -6.04 0.92 12.14
N ASP A 191 -5.77 2.15 11.71
CA ASP A 191 -6.70 3.27 11.81
C ASP A 191 -6.81 4.09 10.51
N PHE A 192 -7.75 5.05 10.46
CA PHE A 192 -8.02 5.86 9.27
C PHE A 192 -7.07 7.05 9.08
N LYS A 193 -6.07 7.25 9.94
CA LYS A 193 -5.06 8.30 9.82
C LYS A 193 -3.72 7.76 9.34
N TYR A 194 -3.27 6.68 9.98
CA TYR A 194 -1.94 6.12 9.80
C TYR A 194 -1.95 4.81 9.00
N GLY A 195 -3.13 4.24 8.74
CA GLY A 195 -3.24 2.88 8.21
C GLY A 195 -2.74 1.86 9.21
N TYR A 196 -1.82 1.00 8.79
CA TYR A 196 -1.16 0.03 9.66
C TYR A 196 0.01 0.63 10.46
N GLY A 197 0.29 1.94 10.30
CA GLY A 197 1.33 2.64 11.03
C GLY A 197 2.44 3.20 10.13
N ARG A 198 3.56 3.62 10.75
CA ARG A 198 4.74 4.11 10.03
C ARG A 198 5.55 2.94 9.48
N VAL A 199 6.00 3.07 8.24
CA VAL A 199 6.85 2.07 7.59
C VAL A 199 8.11 1.76 8.41
N ASN A 200 8.38 0.46 8.59
CA ASN A 200 9.62 -0.07 9.17
C ASN A 200 10.25 -1.07 8.21
N GLY A 201 11.03 -0.56 7.25
CA GLY A 201 11.67 -1.38 6.22
C GLY A 201 12.63 -2.42 6.78
N LEU A 202 13.34 -2.09 7.88
CA LEU A 202 14.27 -3.02 8.52
C LEU A 202 13.51 -4.24 9.10
N ARG A 203 12.39 -4.01 9.77
CA ARG A 203 11.60 -5.11 10.34
C ARG A 203 11.00 -5.99 9.24
N ALA A 204 10.49 -5.37 8.16
CA ALA A 204 9.98 -6.10 7.01
C ALA A 204 11.08 -6.91 6.28
N ALA A 205 12.27 -6.36 6.13
CA ALA A 205 13.42 -7.09 5.55
C ALA A 205 13.84 -8.29 6.42
N LYS A 206 13.89 -8.11 7.74
CA LYS A 206 14.16 -9.22 8.67
C LYS A 206 13.11 -10.32 8.58
N ALA A 207 11.83 -9.99 8.41
CA ALA A 207 10.78 -10.98 8.22
C ALA A 207 10.99 -11.80 6.93
N ILE A 208 11.51 -11.17 5.88
CA ILE A 208 11.91 -11.88 4.64
C ILE A 208 13.11 -12.81 4.92
N GLU A 209 14.18 -12.30 5.52
CA GLU A 209 15.40 -13.06 5.81
C GLU A 209 15.12 -14.27 6.70
N MET A 210 14.22 -14.15 7.68
CA MET A 210 13.84 -15.18 8.61
C MET A 210 12.75 -16.14 8.09
N GLY A 211 12.19 -15.85 6.91
CA GLY A 211 11.10 -16.62 6.34
C GLY A 211 9.80 -16.57 7.16
N TRP A 212 9.53 -15.45 7.85
CA TRP A 212 8.33 -15.29 8.68
C TRP A 212 7.09 -14.97 7.82
N TYR A 213 6.83 -15.82 6.86
CA TYR A 213 5.63 -15.76 6.03
C TYR A 213 5.30 -17.15 5.50
N ILE A 214 4.02 -17.37 5.23
CA ILE A 214 3.52 -18.60 4.62
C ILE A 214 2.72 -18.18 3.37
N LYS A 215 2.92 -18.92 2.28
CA LYS A 215 2.15 -18.78 1.06
C LYS A 215 1.38 -20.07 0.86
N ASP A 216 0.07 -19.98 0.82
CA ASP A 216 -0.79 -21.13 0.61
C ASP A 216 -2.04 -20.75 -0.18
N SER A 217 -2.85 -21.74 -0.52
CA SER A 217 -4.14 -21.57 -1.19
C SER A 217 -5.16 -22.53 -0.59
N VAL A 218 -6.35 -22.02 -0.27
CA VAL A 218 -7.45 -22.81 0.24
C VAL A 218 -8.61 -22.76 -0.74
N ALA A 219 -9.20 -23.90 -1.06
CA ALA A 219 -10.40 -23.96 -1.89
C ALA A 219 -11.67 -23.62 -1.09
N GLN A 220 -12.73 -23.24 -1.80
CA GLN A 220 -14.01 -22.94 -1.13
C GLN A 220 -14.53 -24.17 -0.37
N GLY A 221 -14.81 -23.96 0.92
CA GLY A 221 -15.29 -25.01 1.82
C GLY A 221 -14.20 -25.82 2.50
N GLU A 222 -12.93 -25.59 2.16
CA GLU A 222 -11.80 -26.17 2.87
C GLU A 222 -11.35 -25.28 4.03
N VAL A 223 -10.69 -25.90 4.99
CA VAL A 223 -10.05 -25.23 6.14
C VAL A 223 -8.58 -25.62 6.13
N ASP A 224 -7.72 -24.62 6.16
CA ASP A 224 -6.30 -24.81 6.40
C ASP A 224 -5.94 -24.35 7.80
N THR A 225 -5.00 -25.05 8.43
CA THR A 225 -4.57 -24.78 9.80
C THR A 225 -3.07 -24.54 9.85
N VAL A 226 -2.70 -23.31 10.19
CA VAL A 226 -1.31 -22.91 10.36
C VAL A 226 -0.96 -22.94 11.85
N ASN A 227 0.02 -23.77 12.20
CA ASN A 227 0.55 -23.85 13.56
C ASN A 227 1.76 -22.93 13.70
N ILE A 228 1.69 -21.95 14.58
CA ILE A 228 2.79 -21.01 14.86
C ILE A 228 3.29 -21.27 16.28
N THR A 229 4.59 -21.54 16.41
CA THR A 229 5.23 -21.62 17.71
C THR A 229 5.71 -20.24 18.13
N VAL A 230 5.06 -19.68 19.15
CA VAL A 230 5.51 -18.43 19.75
C VAL A 230 6.61 -18.72 20.74
N PRO A 231 7.83 -18.16 20.60
CA PRO A 231 8.89 -18.36 21.58
C PRO A 231 8.46 -17.89 22.96
N GLY A 232 8.57 -18.75 23.97
CA GLY A 232 8.34 -18.34 25.34
C GLY A 232 9.53 -17.54 25.89
N GLY A 233 9.26 -16.59 26.77
CA GLY A 233 10.31 -15.86 27.48
C GLY A 233 10.00 -14.39 27.72
N ASN A 234 10.77 -13.79 28.64
CA ASN A 234 10.68 -12.35 28.91
C ASN A 234 11.16 -11.55 27.70
N GLY A 235 10.26 -10.84 27.02
CA GLY A 235 10.57 -9.98 25.87
C GLY A 235 9.73 -10.22 24.62
N VAL A 236 8.91 -11.28 24.58
CA VAL A 236 7.91 -11.46 23.52
C VAL A 236 6.60 -10.84 24.02
N GLY A 237 6.36 -9.59 23.67
CA GLY A 237 5.16 -8.85 24.09
C GLY A 237 3.98 -8.91 23.15
N GLU A 238 4.21 -9.26 21.88
CA GLU A 238 3.18 -9.19 20.84
C GLU A 238 3.45 -10.21 19.73
N LEU A 239 2.41 -10.91 19.30
CA LEU A 239 2.37 -11.66 18.05
C LEU A 239 1.46 -10.93 17.09
N ARG A 240 1.99 -10.53 15.94
CA ARG A 240 1.20 -9.95 14.83
C ARG A 240 1.09 -10.98 13.72
N VAL A 241 -0.13 -11.29 13.35
CA VAL A 241 -0.44 -12.17 12.23
C VAL A 241 -1.33 -11.43 11.25
N MET A 242 -0.92 -11.38 10.00
CA MET A 242 -1.70 -10.76 8.94
C MET A 242 -2.07 -11.82 7.89
N LEU A 243 -3.35 -11.95 7.64
CA LEU A 243 -3.87 -12.68 6.49
C LEU A 243 -4.08 -11.70 5.34
N HIS A 244 -3.45 -11.95 4.21
CA HIS A 244 -3.55 -11.11 3.01
C HIS A 244 -3.84 -11.95 1.77
N TRP A 245 -4.65 -11.41 0.89
CA TRP A 245 -4.90 -11.94 -0.45
C TRP A 245 -5.04 -10.81 -1.47
N THR A 246 -4.77 -11.09 -2.74
CA THR A 246 -5.05 -10.15 -3.83
C THR A 246 -6.48 -10.34 -4.27
N ASP A 247 -7.30 -9.31 -4.08
CA ASP A 247 -8.75 -9.38 -4.32
C ASP A 247 -9.08 -8.96 -5.76
N PRO A 248 -9.92 -9.71 -6.50
CA PRO A 248 -10.33 -9.34 -7.84
C PRO A 248 -10.96 -7.95 -7.91
N GLN A 249 -10.79 -7.26 -9.04
CA GLN A 249 -11.37 -5.95 -9.26
C GLN A 249 -12.91 -5.98 -9.14
N ALA A 250 -13.48 -4.93 -8.54
CA ALA A 250 -14.92 -4.76 -8.40
C ALA A 250 -15.54 -4.07 -9.63
N THR A 251 -16.87 -4.01 -9.67
CA THR A 251 -17.59 -3.22 -10.67
C THR A 251 -17.42 -1.72 -10.39
N VAL A 252 -17.25 -0.93 -11.43
CA VAL A 252 -17.14 0.53 -11.33
C VAL A 252 -18.40 1.12 -10.68
N ASN A 253 -18.18 2.09 -9.77
CA ASN A 253 -19.24 2.76 -9.00
C ASN A 253 -20.11 1.81 -8.16
N ALA A 254 -19.60 0.62 -7.84
CA ALA A 254 -20.22 -0.19 -6.80
C ALA A 254 -20.19 0.61 -5.49
N GLY A 255 -21.32 0.75 -4.82
CA GLY A 255 -21.45 1.46 -3.53
C GLY A 255 -20.61 0.82 -2.43
N ARG A 256 -20.18 -0.44 -2.64
CA ARG A 256 -19.15 -1.15 -1.88
C ARG A 256 -18.26 -1.88 -2.87
N ALA A 257 -16.96 -1.69 -2.77
CA ALA A 257 -15.98 -2.31 -3.69
C ALA A 257 -15.72 -3.79 -3.39
N PHE A 258 -16.32 -4.34 -2.36
CA PHE A 258 -16.19 -5.76 -2.03
C PHE A 258 -16.91 -6.62 -3.07
N LYS A 259 -16.16 -7.39 -3.79
CA LYS A 259 -16.71 -8.57 -4.44
C LYS A 259 -16.77 -9.65 -3.37
N SER A 260 -17.94 -10.28 -3.20
CA SER A 260 -18.03 -11.47 -2.34
C SER A 260 -16.93 -12.45 -2.71
N LEU A 261 -16.19 -12.94 -1.74
CA LEU A 261 -15.13 -13.93 -1.90
C LEU A 261 -15.65 -15.29 -2.42
N THR A 262 -16.93 -15.40 -2.76
CA THR A 262 -17.61 -16.65 -3.09
C THR A 262 -17.04 -17.38 -4.32
N ASN A 263 -16.13 -16.78 -5.10
CA ASN A 263 -15.57 -17.42 -6.29
C ASN A 263 -14.06 -17.19 -6.51
N ALA A 264 -13.36 -16.59 -5.57
CA ALA A 264 -11.91 -16.49 -5.64
C ALA A 264 -11.30 -17.64 -4.85
N ARG A 265 -10.34 -18.34 -5.44
CA ARG A 265 -9.38 -19.11 -4.65
C ARG A 265 -8.40 -18.06 -4.08
N PRO A 266 -8.51 -17.63 -2.84
CA PRO A 266 -7.53 -16.72 -2.30
C PRO A 266 -6.24 -17.51 -2.12
N ALA A 267 -5.20 -17.14 -2.87
CA ALA A 267 -3.87 -17.34 -2.35
C ALA A 267 -3.72 -16.32 -1.22
N PHE A 268 -3.51 -16.76 0.00
CA PHE A 268 -3.29 -15.88 1.13
C PHE A 268 -1.86 -16.00 1.63
N THR A 269 -1.39 -14.94 2.24
CA THR A 269 -0.09 -14.89 2.89
C THR A 269 -0.33 -14.58 4.36
N VAL A 270 0.25 -15.39 5.24
CA VAL A 270 0.39 -15.08 6.66
C VAL A 270 1.79 -14.50 6.83
N ALA A 271 1.90 -13.26 7.28
CA ALA A 271 3.16 -12.58 7.52
C ALA A 271 3.25 -12.11 8.98
#